data_533870ad0abb330124aac194a5be145e
#
_entry.id   533870ad0abb330124aac194a5be145e
#
_cell.length_a   1.000
_cell.length_b   1.000
_cell.length_c   1.000
_cell.angle_alpha   90.00
_cell.angle_beta   90.00
_cell.angle_gamma   90.00
#
_symmetry.space_group_name_H-M   'P 1'
#
loop_
_entity.id
_entity.type
_entity.pdbx_description
1 polymer ?
#
loop_
_entity_poly.entity_id
_entity_poly.type
_entity_poly.pdbx_seq_one_letter_code
_entity_poly.pdbx_strand_id
1 'polypeptide(L)'
;MKDSVEIHTSTEECLRGVFVFLREWMERCNFRGCAFLNIASEVPTLNNKIRAEVIKHKDDLKLYLRQLISLLKNSHKRYKDINIEADADMIYVLVEGAIVASQNYGEVWPVEAAKKTACKLLKI
;
A
#
# COMPACT_ATOMS: atom_id res chain seq x y z
N MET A 1 2.54 11.80 -3.08
CA MET A 1 3.34 10.64 -2.70
C MET A 1 4.42 10.33 -3.72
N LYS A 2 4.04 10.09 -4.94
CA LYS A 2 4.95 9.67 -6.00
C LYS A 2 6.07 10.68 -6.26
N ASP A 3 5.73 11.93 -6.43
CA ASP A 3 6.71 12.98 -6.75
C ASP A 3 7.71 13.24 -5.62
N SER A 4 7.27 13.08 -4.37
CA SER A 4 8.15 13.33 -3.22
C SER A 4 9.12 12.19 -2.94
N VAL A 5 8.85 10.97 -3.43
CA VAL A 5 9.67 9.80 -3.16
C VAL A 5 10.56 9.36 -4.32
N GLU A 6 10.38 9.95 -5.50
CA GLU A 6 11.13 9.55 -6.70
C GLU A 6 12.39 10.36 -6.94
N ILE A 7 12.51 11.56 -6.38
CA ILE A 7 13.67 12.43 -6.60
C ILE A 7 14.83 11.97 -5.73
N HIS A 8 15.92 11.55 -6.38
CA HIS A 8 17.18 11.11 -5.73
C HIS A 8 17.00 9.96 -4.74
N THR A 9 15.94 9.17 -4.91
CA THR A 9 15.58 8.10 -3.98
C THR A 9 15.68 6.74 -4.66
N SER A 10 16.26 5.76 -3.97
CA SER A 10 16.34 4.39 -4.47
C SER A 10 14.96 3.74 -4.52
N THR A 11 14.83 2.65 -5.29
CA THR A 11 13.57 1.89 -5.35
C THR A 11 13.21 1.34 -3.97
N GLU A 12 14.19 0.90 -3.19
CA GLU A 12 13.98 0.42 -1.82
C GLU A 12 13.36 1.51 -0.94
N GLU A 13 13.86 2.74 -1.03
CA GLU A 13 13.30 3.86 -0.29
C GLU A 13 11.91 4.26 -0.77
N CYS A 14 11.64 4.14 -2.07
CA CYS A 14 10.29 4.37 -2.61
C CYS A 14 9.29 3.40 -2.01
N LEU A 15 9.67 2.14 -1.90
CA LEU A 15 8.80 1.11 -1.29
C LEU A 15 8.58 1.36 0.20
N ARG A 16 9.62 1.70 0.95
CA ARG A 16 9.47 2.10 2.35
C ARG A 16 8.60 3.35 2.48
N GLY A 17 8.75 4.28 1.55
CA GLY A 17 8.00 5.54 1.51
C GLY A 17 6.50 5.35 1.37
N VAL A 18 6.04 4.27 0.76
CA VAL A 18 4.61 3.94 0.69
C VAL A 18 4.02 3.86 2.10
N PHE A 19 4.71 3.17 3.00
CA PHE A 19 4.24 3.00 4.38
C PHE A 19 4.43 4.26 5.23
N VAL A 20 5.49 5.02 4.99
CA VAL A 20 5.69 6.33 5.66
C VAL A 20 4.55 7.27 5.29
N PHE A 21 4.21 7.34 4.00
CA PHE A 21 3.08 8.14 3.53
C PHE A 21 1.77 7.65 4.15
N LEU A 22 1.55 6.35 4.19
CA LEU A 22 0.35 5.76 4.76
C LEU A 22 0.17 6.13 6.22
N ARG A 23 1.25 6.07 7.00
CA ARG A 23 1.24 6.48 8.41
C ARG A 23 0.85 7.94 8.56
N GLU A 24 1.49 8.83 7.81
CA GLU A 24 1.20 10.27 7.84
C GLU A 24 -0.24 10.56 7.44
N TRP A 25 -0.74 9.85 6.43
CA TRP A 25 -2.11 9.99 5.97
C TRP A 25 -3.11 9.56 7.03
N MET A 26 -2.86 8.42 7.68
CA MET A 26 -3.73 7.94 8.76
C MET A 26 -3.80 8.93 9.91
N GLU A 27 -2.67 9.53 10.29
CA GLU A 27 -2.62 10.54 11.34
C GLU A 27 -3.37 11.82 10.93
N ARG A 28 -3.17 12.28 9.69
CA ARG A 28 -3.87 13.48 9.16
C ARG A 28 -5.38 13.30 9.08
N CYS A 29 -5.83 12.10 8.73
CA CYS A 29 -7.25 11.78 8.59
C CYS A 29 -7.88 11.34 9.91
N ASN A 30 -7.14 11.44 11.02
CA ASN A 30 -7.61 11.06 12.34
C ASN A 30 -8.12 9.61 12.36
N PHE A 31 -7.39 8.73 11.67
CA PHE A 31 -7.66 7.29 11.60
C PHE A 31 -9.01 6.92 11.01
N ARG A 32 -9.56 7.75 10.12
CA ARG A 32 -10.83 7.45 9.44
C ARG A 32 -10.67 6.45 8.31
N GLY A 33 -9.44 6.25 7.82
CA GLY A 33 -9.15 5.36 6.73
C GLY A 33 -9.62 5.90 5.39
N CYS A 34 -9.83 5.00 4.43
CA CYS A 34 -10.30 5.36 3.09
C CYS A 34 -11.82 5.50 3.10
N ALA A 35 -12.33 6.64 2.62
CA ALA A 35 -13.77 6.87 2.55
C ALA A 35 -14.49 5.81 1.70
N PHE A 36 -13.89 5.42 0.57
CA PHE A 36 -14.46 4.39 -0.29
C PHE A 36 -14.46 3.02 0.39
N LEU A 37 -13.42 2.70 1.15
CA LEU A 37 -13.36 1.45 1.90
C LEU A 37 -14.45 1.40 2.97
N ASN A 38 -14.64 2.52 3.68
CA ASN A 38 -15.70 2.63 4.69
C ASN A 38 -17.08 2.43 4.09
N ILE A 39 -17.37 3.07 2.97
CA ILE A 39 -18.64 2.93 2.26
C ILE A 39 -18.84 1.49 1.82
N ALA A 40 -17.82 0.87 1.24
CA ALA A 40 -17.90 -0.52 0.77
C ALA A 40 -18.15 -1.50 1.90
N SER A 41 -17.60 -1.25 3.09
CA SER A 41 -17.80 -2.09 4.27
C SER A 41 -19.19 -1.92 4.89
N GLU A 42 -19.70 -0.68 4.94
CA GLU A 42 -20.98 -0.39 5.57
C GLU A 42 -22.17 -0.75 4.69
N VAL A 43 -22.02 -0.65 3.36
CA VAL A 43 -23.11 -0.88 2.43
C VAL A 43 -22.65 -1.75 1.26
N PRO A 44 -22.38 -3.03 1.51
CA PRO A 44 -21.79 -3.92 0.50
C PRO A 44 -22.66 -4.16 -0.74
N THR A 45 -23.97 -3.93 -0.63
CA THR A 45 -24.91 -4.08 -1.75
C THR A 45 -25.24 -2.77 -2.43
N LEU A 46 -24.56 -1.68 -2.02
CA LEU A 46 -24.82 -0.38 -2.58
C LEU A 46 -24.40 -0.33 -4.03
N ASN A 47 -25.09 0.46 -4.76
CA ASN A 47 -24.89 0.93 -6.11
C ASN A 47 -23.60 0.41 -6.78
N ASN A 48 -23.76 -0.33 -7.87
CA ASN A 48 -22.66 -0.87 -8.67
C ASN A 48 -21.66 0.20 -9.14
N LYS A 49 -22.10 1.44 -9.27
CA LYS A 49 -21.27 2.57 -9.68
C LYS A 49 -20.23 2.92 -8.62
N ILE A 50 -20.64 2.98 -7.35
CA ILE A 50 -19.74 3.25 -6.23
C ILE A 50 -18.73 2.11 -6.10
N ARG A 51 -19.19 0.88 -6.21
CA ARG A 51 -18.34 -0.29 -6.15
C ARG A 51 -17.29 -0.29 -7.25
N ALA A 52 -17.68 0.09 -8.47
CA ALA A 52 -16.76 0.19 -9.61
C ALA A 52 -15.66 1.24 -9.34
N GLU A 53 -16.02 2.38 -8.75
CA GLU A 53 -15.05 3.42 -8.40
C GLU A 53 -14.06 2.93 -7.31
N VAL A 54 -14.55 2.23 -6.30
CA VAL A 54 -13.70 1.63 -5.27
C VAL A 54 -12.67 0.69 -5.90
N ILE A 55 -13.13 -0.20 -6.77
CA ILE A 55 -12.26 -1.17 -7.46
C ILE A 55 -11.22 -0.45 -8.31
N LYS A 56 -11.63 0.60 -9.02
CA LYS A 56 -10.71 1.39 -9.86
C LYS A 56 -9.57 1.99 -9.05
N HIS A 57 -9.88 2.61 -7.92
CA HIS A 57 -8.84 3.21 -7.06
C HIS A 57 -7.89 2.13 -6.52
N LYS A 58 -8.41 0.98 -6.17
CA LYS A 58 -7.58 -0.13 -5.68
C LYS A 58 -6.72 -0.72 -6.78
N ASP A 59 -7.24 -0.81 -7.99
CA ASP A 59 -6.47 -1.28 -9.15
C ASP A 59 -5.33 -0.32 -9.49
N ASP A 60 -5.55 0.99 -9.36
CA ASP A 60 -4.51 1.99 -9.56
C ASP A 60 -3.37 1.82 -8.55
N LEU A 61 -3.70 1.58 -7.29
CA LEU A 61 -2.70 1.31 -6.25
C LEU A 61 -1.93 0.02 -6.56
N LYS A 62 -2.63 -1.03 -6.94
CA LYS A 62 -2.00 -2.31 -7.31
C LYS A 62 -1.04 -2.13 -8.48
N LEU A 63 -1.43 -1.36 -9.49
CA LEU A 63 -0.58 -1.07 -10.64
C LEU A 63 0.68 -0.33 -10.21
N TYR A 64 0.55 0.68 -9.36
CA TYR A 64 1.68 1.42 -8.83
C TYR A 64 2.65 0.51 -8.07
N LEU A 65 2.13 -0.36 -7.21
CA LEU A 65 2.95 -1.32 -6.48
C LEU A 65 3.68 -2.30 -7.41
N ARG A 66 3.00 -2.79 -8.45
CA ARG A 66 3.64 -3.64 -9.46
C ARG A 66 4.79 -2.94 -10.17
N GLN A 67 4.62 -1.66 -10.48
CA GLN A 67 5.67 -0.87 -11.11
C GLN A 67 6.89 -0.75 -10.18
N LEU A 68 6.68 -0.45 -8.90
CA LEU A 68 7.76 -0.37 -7.92
C LEU A 68 8.47 -1.72 -7.74
N ILE A 69 7.72 -2.79 -7.62
CA ILE A 69 8.28 -4.15 -7.47
C ILE A 69 9.07 -4.56 -8.72
N SER A 70 8.57 -4.20 -9.90
CA SER A 70 9.29 -4.45 -11.16
C SER A 70 10.61 -3.69 -11.20
N LEU A 71 10.60 -2.42 -10.80
CA LEU A 71 11.83 -1.62 -10.72
C LEU A 71 12.82 -2.21 -9.71
N LEU A 72 12.32 -2.67 -8.57
CA LEU A 72 13.17 -3.32 -7.57
C LEU A 72 13.83 -4.57 -8.12
N LYS A 73 13.04 -5.45 -8.75
CA LYS A 73 13.54 -6.70 -9.33
C LYS A 73 14.67 -6.44 -10.33
N ASN A 74 14.52 -5.41 -11.15
CA ASN A 74 15.48 -5.07 -12.21
C ASN A 74 16.65 -4.23 -11.71
N SER A 75 16.64 -3.76 -10.47
CA SER A 75 17.66 -2.87 -9.93
C SER A 75 18.94 -3.59 -9.51
N HIS A 76 18.84 -4.85 -9.11
CA HIS A 76 20.00 -5.62 -8.64
C HIS A 76 19.74 -7.12 -8.73
N LYS A 77 20.79 -7.90 -8.91
CA LYS A 77 20.71 -9.37 -9.01
C LYS A 77 20.15 -10.05 -7.76
N ARG A 78 20.34 -9.43 -6.59
CA ARG A 78 19.82 -9.98 -5.33
C ARG A 78 18.29 -10.07 -5.30
N TYR A 79 17.62 -9.33 -6.18
CA TYR A 79 16.15 -9.32 -6.29
C TYR A 79 15.63 -10.19 -7.43
N LYS A 80 16.47 -11.01 -8.03
CA LYS A 80 16.11 -11.83 -9.20
C LYS A 80 14.95 -12.80 -8.95
N ASP A 81 14.78 -13.24 -7.70
CA ASP A 81 13.78 -14.24 -7.34
C ASP A 81 12.41 -13.62 -7.01
N ILE A 82 12.29 -12.30 -7.07
CA ILE A 82 11.02 -11.62 -6.86
C ILE A 82 10.02 -12.06 -7.93
N ASN A 83 8.84 -12.49 -7.49
CA ASN A 83 7.68 -12.67 -8.36
C ASN A 83 6.89 -11.36 -8.32
N ILE A 84 6.95 -10.60 -9.40
CA ILE A 84 6.39 -9.25 -9.45
C ILE A 84 4.91 -9.25 -9.04
N GLU A 85 4.11 -10.14 -9.64
CA GLU A 85 2.69 -10.17 -9.40
C GLU A 85 2.35 -10.61 -7.97
N ALA A 86 2.92 -11.72 -7.53
CA ALA A 86 2.65 -12.27 -6.21
C ALA A 86 3.13 -11.34 -5.08
N ASP A 87 4.32 -10.77 -5.23
CA ASP A 87 4.88 -9.89 -4.20
C ASP A 87 4.14 -8.55 -4.16
N ALA A 88 3.73 -8.02 -5.30
CA ALA A 88 2.93 -6.79 -5.35
C ALA A 88 1.56 -7.02 -4.70
N ASP A 89 0.92 -8.15 -4.97
CA ASP A 89 -0.35 -8.50 -4.34
C ASP A 89 -0.21 -8.62 -2.82
N MET A 90 0.90 -9.19 -2.36
CA MET A 90 1.19 -9.33 -0.94
C MET A 90 1.34 -7.96 -0.26
N ILE A 91 2.10 -7.05 -0.89
CA ILE A 91 2.26 -5.68 -0.37
C ILE A 91 0.91 -4.97 -0.36
N TYR A 92 0.11 -5.13 -1.40
CA TYR A 92 -1.23 -4.56 -1.46
C TYR A 92 -2.10 -5.02 -0.27
N VAL A 93 -2.09 -6.32 0.03
CA VAL A 93 -2.86 -6.86 1.16
C VAL A 93 -2.35 -6.31 2.49
N LEU A 94 -1.04 -6.14 2.64
CA LEU A 94 -0.46 -5.53 3.83
C LEU A 94 -0.92 -4.08 4.00
N VAL A 95 -0.96 -3.31 2.92
CA VAL A 95 -1.45 -1.92 2.94
C VAL A 95 -2.91 -1.88 3.36
N GLU A 96 -3.76 -2.70 2.74
CA GLU A 96 -5.19 -2.76 3.06
C GLU A 96 -5.42 -3.14 4.52
N GLY A 97 -4.73 -4.18 5.00
CA GLY A 97 -4.82 -4.61 6.38
C GLY A 97 -4.34 -3.53 7.37
N ALA A 98 -3.28 -2.83 7.02
CA ALA A 98 -2.74 -1.74 7.84
C ALA A 98 -3.75 -0.60 7.97
N ILE A 99 -4.44 -0.24 6.89
CA ILE A 99 -5.47 0.81 6.91
C ILE A 99 -6.61 0.42 7.85
N VAL A 100 -7.15 -0.78 7.68
CA VAL A 100 -8.28 -1.26 8.50
C VAL A 100 -7.90 -1.37 9.96
N ALA A 101 -6.75 -1.96 10.25
CA ALA A 101 -6.30 -2.13 11.63
C ALA A 101 -6.00 -0.79 12.31
N SER A 102 -5.34 0.14 11.60
CA SER A 102 -5.07 1.49 12.13
C SER A 102 -6.36 2.23 12.41
N GLN A 103 -7.35 2.11 11.54
CA GLN A 103 -8.66 2.71 11.73
C GLN A 103 -9.34 2.15 12.97
N ASN A 104 -9.29 0.83 13.18
CA ASN A 104 -9.95 0.17 14.30
C ASN A 104 -9.29 0.53 15.64
N TYR A 105 -7.96 0.59 15.68
CA TYR A 105 -7.24 0.86 16.93
C TYR A 105 -6.98 2.35 17.17
N GLY A 106 -7.11 3.20 16.15
CA GLY A 106 -6.74 4.62 16.26
C GLY A 106 -5.25 4.82 16.52
N GLU A 107 -4.41 3.92 16.00
CA GLU A 107 -2.96 3.92 16.23
C GLU A 107 -2.22 3.60 14.93
N VAL A 108 -0.91 3.88 14.90
CA VAL A 108 -0.09 3.64 13.70
C VAL A 108 0.71 2.34 13.73
N TRP A 109 0.68 1.59 14.83
CA TRP A 109 1.44 0.35 14.92
C TRP A 109 1.12 -0.65 13.79
N PRO A 110 -0.14 -0.74 13.28
CA PRO A 110 -0.42 -1.65 12.15
C PRO A 110 0.35 -1.28 10.89
N VAL A 111 0.53 0.02 10.62
CA VAL A 111 1.32 0.49 9.49
C VAL A 111 2.79 0.12 9.69
N GLU A 112 3.32 0.32 10.89
CA GLU A 112 4.71 -0.02 11.21
C GLU A 112 4.95 -1.53 11.08
N ALA A 113 4.00 -2.34 11.54
CA ALA A 113 4.08 -3.81 11.42
C ALA A 113 4.06 -4.23 9.94
N ALA A 114 3.18 -3.63 9.15
CA ALA A 114 3.09 -3.92 7.71
C ALA A 114 4.39 -3.53 6.98
N LYS A 115 4.94 -2.36 7.29
CA LYS A 115 6.21 -1.90 6.75
C LYS A 115 7.35 -2.89 7.05
N LYS A 116 7.46 -3.29 8.29
CA LYS A 116 8.48 -4.23 8.73
C LYS A 116 8.36 -5.56 8.00
N THR A 117 7.16 -6.07 7.86
CA THR A 117 6.90 -7.31 7.14
C THR A 117 7.24 -7.18 5.65
N ALA A 118 6.81 -6.10 5.01
CA ALA A 118 7.12 -5.84 3.61
C ALA A 118 8.63 -5.78 3.37
N CYS A 119 9.35 -5.05 4.22
CA CYS A 119 10.80 -4.94 4.11
C CYS A 119 11.49 -6.29 4.28
N LYS A 120 11.01 -7.10 5.20
CA LYS A 120 11.55 -8.44 5.43
C LYS A 120 11.33 -9.35 4.23
N LEU A 121 10.11 -9.33 3.66
CA LEU A 121 9.77 -10.15 2.49
C LEU A 121 10.59 -9.77 1.27
N LEU A 122 10.80 -8.49 1.05
CA LEU A 122 11.53 -7.98 -0.11
C LEU A 122 13.03 -7.88 0.14
N LYS A 123 13.49 -8.13 1.36
CA LYS A 123 14.90 -8.03 1.77
C LYS A 123 15.44 -6.61 1.56
N ILE A 124 14.67 -5.67 1.89
CA ILE A 124 15.04 -4.25 1.86
C ILE A 124 15.00 -3.65 3.31
#